data_3ca87352c18acb41b4bdc7f50f6f20e9
#
_entry.id   3ca87352c18acb41b4bdc7f50f6f20e9
#
_cell.length_a   1.000
_cell.length_b   1.000
_cell.length_c   1.000
_cell.angle_alpha   90.00
_cell.angle_beta   90.00
_cell.angle_gamma   90.00
#
_symmetry.space_group_name_H-M   'P 1'
#
loop_
_entity.id
_entity.type
_entity.pdbx_description
1 polymer ?
#
loop_
_entity_poly.entity_id
_entity_poly.type
_entity_poly.pdbx_seq_one_letter_code
_entity_poly.pdbx_strand_id
1 'polypeptide(L)'
;MKNIKVTNLNKKSRTYNKAQDTLLIKHLNNKDKTTDIYLSKDKNINLYELEELCDAVGWVRRPLRKVKTAIEHSFLTISLFYQQNNTRKLIAFARATSDNAFNATIWDVVVHPEFQGKGLGKTLINQIVQQLRYCDINTITLFADPEVVNFYKTLGFTADPDGVKGMFWYPR
;
A
#
# COMPACT_ATOMS: atom_id res chain seq x y z
N MET A 1 15.93 -45.99 5.09
CA MET A 1 15.85 -44.79 4.22
C MET A 1 14.48 -44.76 3.56
N LYS A 2 13.58 -43.90 4.02
CA LYS A 2 12.22 -43.75 3.45
C LYS A 2 12.26 -42.65 2.38
N ASN A 3 12.00 -43.01 1.13
CA ASN A 3 11.85 -42.07 0.02
C ASN A 3 10.63 -41.18 0.23
N ILE A 4 10.86 -39.89 0.49
CA ILE A 4 9.81 -38.87 0.49
C ILE A 4 9.54 -38.53 -0.97
N LYS A 5 8.37 -38.96 -1.47
CA LYS A 5 7.87 -38.51 -2.78
C LYS A 5 7.50 -37.02 -2.65
N VAL A 6 8.28 -36.16 -3.27
CA VAL A 6 7.92 -34.77 -3.49
C VAL A 6 6.81 -34.74 -4.54
N THR A 7 5.58 -34.60 -4.11
CA THR A 7 4.45 -34.34 -5.00
C THR A 7 4.63 -32.96 -5.64
N ASN A 8 4.72 -32.93 -6.98
CA ASN A 8 4.71 -31.70 -7.77
C ASN A 8 3.43 -30.90 -7.46
N LEU A 9 3.54 -29.93 -6.58
CA LEU A 9 2.55 -28.87 -6.44
C LEU A 9 2.67 -27.97 -7.67
N ASN A 10 1.80 -28.21 -8.66
CA ASN A 10 1.54 -27.27 -9.74
C ASN A 10 1.14 -25.93 -9.13
N LYS A 11 2.13 -25.07 -8.83
CA LYS A 11 1.91 -23.66 -8.60
C LYS A 11 1.40 -23.09 -9.91
N LYS A 12 0.06 -22.96 -10.06
CA LYS A 12 -0.49 -22.02 -11.01
C LYS A 12 0.14 -20.67 -10.66
N SER A 13 1.06 -20.21 -11.50
CA SER A 13 1.54 -18.84 -11.47
C SER A 13 0.30 -17.96 -11.63
N ARG A 14 -0.19 -17.40 -10.53
CA ARG A 14 -1.26 -16.41 -10.58
C ARG A 14 -0.66 -15.14 -11.17
N THR A 15 -0.66 -15.09 -12.49
CA THR A 15 -0.33 -13.88 -13.25
C THR A 15 -1.29 -12.78 -12.78
N TYR A 16 -0.74 -11.76 -12.17
CA TYR A 16 -1.46 -10.51 -11.92
C TYR A 16 -1.94 -9.98 -13.28
N ASN A 17 -3.24 -10.11 -13.54
CA ASN A 17 -3.85 -9.44 -14.68
C ASN A 17 -3.61 -7.93 -14.54
N LYS A 18 -3.24 -7.30 -15.65
CA LYS A 18 -3.11 -5.83 -15.77
C LYS A 18 -4.28 -5.18 -15.05
N ALA A 19 -4.00 -4.48 -13.96
CA ALA A 19 -5.02 -4.05 -13.01
C ALA A 19 -5.94 -3.03 -13.68
N GLN A 20 -7.16 -3.44 -13.92
CA GLN A 20 -8.23 -2.55 -14.35
C GLN A 20 -8.61 -1.68 -13.13
N ASP A 21 -8.71 -0.36 -13.34
CA ASP A 21 -9.14 0.56 -12.29
C ASP A 21 -10.51 0.16 -11.76
N THR A 22 -10.66 0.11 -10.46
CA THR A 22 -11.91 -0.29 -9.81
C THR A 22 -12.55 0.92 -9.14
N LEU A 23 -13.81 1.19 -9.47
CA LEU A 23 -14.58 2.19 -8.73
C LEU A 23 -14.74 1.70 -7.28
N LEU A 24 -14.21 2.48 -6.34
CA LEU A 24 -14.14 2.11 -4.94
C LEU A 24 -15.21 2.79 -4.09
N ILE A 25 -15.38 4.10 -4.29
CA ILE A 25 -16.36 4.92 -3.55
C ILE A 25 -17.06 5.83 -4.55
N LYS A 26 -18.39 5.83 -4.52
CA LYS A 26 -19.21 6.79 -5.26
C LYS A 26 -19.52 8.01 -4.40
N HIS A 27 -19.49 9.17 -5.03
CA HIS A 27 -19.96 10.43 -4.44
C HIS A 27 -19.34 10.75 -3.07
N LEU A 28 -18.03 10.55 -2.93
CA LEU A 28 -17.33 11.00 -1.73
C LEU A 28 -17.44 12.54 -1.61
N ASN A 29 -17.99 13.01 -0.49
CA ASN A 29 -18.05 14.44 -0.23
C ASN A 29 -16.66 15.00 0.07
N ASN A 30 -16.25 15.99 -0.74
CA ASN A 30 -15.03 16.74 -0.49
C ASN A 30 -15.32 18.23 -0.64
N LYS A 31 -15.47 18.92 0.49
CA LYS A 31 -15.94 20.33 0.55
C LYS A 31 -17.30 20.44 -0.17
N ASP A 32 -17.40 21.30 -1.17
CA ASP A 32 -18.65 21.57 -1.90
C ASP A 32 -18.85 20.67 -3.14
N LYS A 33 -18.02 19.64 -3.31
CA LYS A 33 -18.06 18.75 -4.46
C LYS A 33 -18.12 17.28 -4.04
N THR A 34 -18.86 16.50 -4.81
CA THR A 34 -18.80 15.03 -4.72
C THR A 34 -17.88 14.50 -5.81
N THR A 35 -17.12 13.48 -5.50
CA THR A 35 -16.22 12.85 -6.45
C THR A 35 -16.18 11.34 -6.27
N ASP A 36 -16.04 10.62 -7.37
CA ASP A 36 -15.90 9.18 -7.37
C ASP A 36 -14.42 8.81 -7.19
N ILE A 37 -14.14 7.89 -6.31
CA ILE A 37 -12.79 7.43 -6.00
C ILE A 37 -12.57 6.06 -6.61
N TYR A 38 -11.47 5.94 -7.33
CA TYR A 38 -11.03 4.73 -8.00
C TYR A 38 -9.78 4.17 -7.32
N LEU A 39 -9.63 2.86 -7.37
CA LEU A 39 -8.46 2.13 -6.94
C LEU A 39 -7.71 1.58 -8.14
N SER A 40 -6.40 1.72 -8.15
CA SER A 40 -5.50 1.06 -9.09
C SER A 40 -4.41 0.27 -8.36
N LYS A 41 -4.04 -0.86 -8.94
CA LYS A 41 -2.90 -1.69 -8.52
C LYS A 41 -1.73 -1.59 -9.51
N ASP A 42 -1.84 -0.69 -10.47
CA ASP A 42 -0.81 -0.48 -11.48
C ASP A 42 0.42 0.17 -10.83
N LYS A 43 1.59 -0.35 -11.15
CA LYS A 43 2.88 0.24 -10.74
C LYS A 43 3.29 1.42 -11.62
N ASN A 44 2.62 1.61 -12.75
CA ASN A 44 2.85 2.76 -13.64
C ASN A 44 2.17 4.01 -13.09
N ILE A 45 2.78 4.61 -12.09
CA ILE A 45 2.30 5.78 -11.35
C ILE A 45 3.05 7.01 -11.84
N ASN A 46 2.37 8.13 -11.97
CA ASN A 46 3.01 9.42 -12.21
C ASN A 46 3.85 9.80 -10.97
N LEU A 47 5.17 9.74 -11.09
CA LEU A 47 6.09 9.98 -9.97
C LEU A 47 6.05 11.42 -9.46
N TYR A 48 5.74 12.38 -10.32
CA TYR A 48 5.60 13.79 -9.91
C TYR A 48 4.34 13.97 -9.06
N GLU A 49 3.21 13.36 -9.43
CA GLU A 49 2.00 13.38 -8.60
C GLU A 49 2.21 12.68 -7.25
N LEU A 50 3.00 11.61 -7.23
CA LEU A 50 3.37 10.94 -5.97
C LEU A 50 4.28 11.82 -5.12
N GLU A 51 5.22 12.54 -5.71
CA GLU A 51 6.06 13.51 -5.01
C GLU A 51 5.22 14.64 -4.43
N GLU A 52 4.31 15.23 -5.22
CA GLU A 52 3.37 16.26 -4.75
C GLU A 52 2.51 15.76 -3.58
N LEU A 53 2.04 14.52 -3.65
CA LEU A 53 1.26 13.89 -2.57
C LEU A 53 2.09 13.73 -1.29
N CYS A 54 3.35 13.32 -1.40
CA CYS A 54 4.28 13.22 -0.27
C CYS A 54 4.62 14.60 0.32
N ASP A 55 4.85 15.59 -0.54
CA ASP A 55 5.10 16.99 -0.13
C ASP A 55 3.90 17.56 0.64
N ALA A 56 2.67 17.25 0.20
CA ALA A 56 1.44 17.73 0.85
C ALA A 56 1.29 17.26 2.31
N VAL A 57 1.94 16.15 2.69
CA VAL A 57 1.98 15.65 4.07
C VAL A 57 3.28 15.98 4.79
N GLY A 58 4.15 16.79 4.19
CA GLY A 58 5.40 17.25 4.80
C GLY A 58 6.55 16.23 4.78
N TRP A 59 6.49 15.21 3.94
CA TRP A 59 7.57 14.25 3.84
C TRP A 59 8.78 14.84 3.10
N VAL A 60 9.98 14.44 3.53
CA VAL A 60 11.24 14.82 2.87
C VAL A 60 11.28 14.23 1.45
N ARG A 61 11.59 15.06 0.47
CA ARG A 61 11.74 14.65 -0.91
C ARG A 61 12.80 13.58 -1.07
N ARG A 62 12.47 12.57 -1.84
CA ARG A 62 13.36 11.45 -2.17
C ARG A 62 13.73 11.51 -3.66
N PRO A 63 14.96 11.11 -4.05
CA PRO A 63 15.33 11.07 -5.46
C PRO A 63 14.35 10.20 -6.27
N LEU A 64 13.70 10.78 -7.30
CA LEU A 64 12.67 10.11 -8.11
C LEU A 64 13.16 8.78 -8.69
N ARG A 65 14.44 8.68 -9.07
CA ARG A 65 15.02 7.41 -9.53
C ARG A 65 14.92 6.31 -8.48
N LYS A 66 15.16 6.61 -7.20
CA LYS A 66 15.05 5.65 -6.11
C LYS A 66 13.59 5.30 -5.83
N VAL A 67 12.69 6.29 -5.90
CA VAL A 67 11.24 6.06 -5.76
C VAL A 67 10.74 5.12 -6.85
N LYS A 68 11.11 5.35 -8.11
CA LYS A 68 10.79 4.48 -9.25
C LYS A 68 11.25 3.04 -9.00
N THR A 69 12.52 2.87 -8.66
CA THR A 69 13.08 1.53 -8.36
C THR A 69 12.31 0.85 -7.21
N ALA A 70 11.98 1.59 -6.14
CA ALA A 70 11.23 1.04 -5.01
C ALA A 70 9.83 0.57 -5.44
N ILE A 71 9.13 1.31 -6.30
CA ILE A 71 7.81 0.94 -6.83
C ILE A 71 7.92 -0.30 -7.72
N GLU A 72 8.87 -0.31 -8.65
CA GLU A 72 9.08 -1.43 -9.58
C GLU A 72 9.35 -2.75 -8.84
N HIS A 73 10.14 -2.70 -7.75
CA HIS A 73 10.49 -3.85 -6.93
C HIS A 73 9.50 -4.12 -5.77
N SER A 74 8.45 -3.32 -5.63
CA SER A 74 7.39 -3.62 -4.67
C SER A 74 6.62 -4.88 -5.12
N PHE A 75 6.21 -5.69 -4.17
CA PHE A 75 5.32 -6.82 -4.43
C PHE A 75 3.95 -6.33 -4.90
N LEU A 76 3.41 -5.31 -4.21
CA LEU A 76 2.10 -4.73 -4.45
C LEU A 76 2.18 -3.21 -4.30
N THR A 77 1.44 -2.50 -5.16
CA THR A 77 1.12 -1.08 -4.98
C THR A 77 -0.39 -0.90 -5.00
N ILE A 78 -0.89 0.03 -4.21
CA ILE A 78 -2.28 0.48 -4.27
C ILE A 78 -2.29 2.00 -4.29
N SER A 79 -2.95 2.55 -5.29
CA SER A 79 -3.19 3.98 -5.41
C SER A 79 -4.69 4.27 -5.45
N LEU A 80 -5.10 5.36 -4.79
CA LEU A 80 -6.43 5.90 -4.91
C LEU A 80 -6.36 7.22 -5.68
N PHE A 81 -7.30 7.43 -6.58
CA PHE A 81 -7.35 8.63 -7.42
C PHE A 81 -8.80 8.98 -7.74
N TYR A 82 -9.02 10.20 -8.16
CA TYR A 82 -10.26 10.63 -8.78
C TYR A 82 -9.99 11.15 -10.19
N GLN A 83 -11.05 11.29 -11.00
CA GLN A 83 -10.94 11.85 -12.32
C GLN A 83 -11.39 13.31 -12.33
N GLN A 84 -10.57 14.18 -12.91
CA GLN A 84 -10.89 15.58 -13.13
C GLN A 84 -10.43 15.99 -14.54
N ASN A 85 -11.33 16.50 -15.34
CA ASN A 85 -11.03 16.94 -16.72
C ASN A 85 -10.26 15.88 -17.54
N ASN A 86 -10.70 14.62 -17.48
CA ASN A 86 -10.07 13.46 -18.12
C ASN A 86 -8.64 13.14 -17.63
N THR A 87 -8.17 13.77 -16.56
CA THR A 87 -6.90 13.44 -15.91
C THR A 87 -7.14 12.77 -14.58
N ARG A 88 -6.27 11.81 -14.24
CA ARG A 88 -6.24 11.20 -12.91
C ARG A 88 -5.57 12.18 -11.95
N LYS A 89 -6.09 12.23 -10.72
CA LYS A 89 -5.47 12.95 -9.61
C LYS A 89 -5.23 11.98 -8.48
N LEU A 90 -3.96 11.71 -8.17
CA LEU A 90 -3.55 10.81 -7.10
C LEU A 90 -3.86 11.45 -5.75
N ILE A 91 -4.55 10.72 -4.86
CA ILE A 91 -4.94 11.21 -3.54
C ILE A 91 -4.51 10.31 -2.40
N ALA A 92 -4.15 9.06 -2.68
CA ALA A 92 -3.58 8.17 -1.68
C ALA A 92 -2.71 7.11 -2.35
N PHE A 93 -1.70 6.66 -1.62
CA PHE A 93 -0.77 5.65 -2.08
C PHE A 93 -0.31 4.78 -0.92
N ALA A 94 -0.05 3.51 -1.19
CA ALA A 94 0.71 2.60 -0.34
C ALA A 94 1.34 1.51 -1.20
N ARG A 95 2.42 0.93 -0.71
CA ARG A 95 3.08 -0.21 -1.34
C ARG A 95 3.47 -1.27 -0.31
N ALA A 96 3.71 -2.48 -0.77
CA ALA A 96 4.25 -3.55 0.06
C ALA A 96 5.43 -4.23 -0.62
N THR A 97 6.44 -4.58 0.17
CA THR A 97 7.50 -5.52 -0.19
C THR A 97 7.20 -6.89 0.40
N SER A 98 7.69 -7.97 -0.19
CA SER A 98 7.43 -9.33 0.28
C SER A 98 8.52 -10.29 -0.19
N ASP A 99 8.72 -11.37 0.58
CA ASP A 99 9.47 -12.56 0.16
C ASP A 99 8.67 -13.49 -0.77
N ASN A 100 7.44 -13.12 -1.11
CA ASN A 100 6.47 -13.90 -1.90
C ASN A 100 6.02 -15.22 -1.23
N ALA A 101 6.23 -15.37 0.07
CA ALA A 101 5.92 -16.61 0.78
C ALA A 101 5.27 -16.34 2.15
N PHE A 102 6.01 -15.78 3.08
CA PHE A 102 5.58 -15.68 4.47
C PHE A 102 5.32 -14.25 4.93
N ASN A 103 6.15 -13.30 4.45
CA ASN A 103 6.23 -11.97 5.04
C ASN A 103 5.97 -10.88 4.02
N ALA A 104 5.32 -9.82 4.47
CA ALA A 104 5.25 -8.55 3.77
C ALA A 104 5.41 -7.38 4.73
N THR A 105 6.00 -6.29 4.24
CA THR A 105 6.05 -5.02 4.96
C THR A 105 5.35 -3.94 4.13
N ILE A 106 4.41 -3.23 4.76
CA ILE A 106 3.71 -2.10 4.15
C ILE A 106 4.54 -0.83 4.34
N TRP A 107 4.67 -0.05 3.27
CA TRP A 107 5.47 1.17 3.17
C TRP A 107 4.69 2.31 2.53
N ASP A 108 5.14 3.54 2.77
CA ASP A 108 4.71 4.75 2.07
C ASP A 108 3.18 4.95 2.08
N VAL A 109 2.56 4.73 3.25
CA VAL A 109 1.12 4.94 3.42
C VAL A 109 0.83 6.43 3.52
N VAL A 110 0.24 7.00 2.50
CA VAL A 110 -0.03 8.43 2.42
C VAL A 110 -1.44 8.70 1.89
N VAL A 111 -2.11 9.71 2.47
CA VAL A 111 -3.40 10.23 2.02
C VAL A 111 -3.31 11.75 2.00
N HIS A 112 -3.71 12.36 0.88
CA HIS A 112 -3.72 13.81 0.70
C HIS A 112 -4.51 14.49 1.82
N PRO A 113 -4.02 15.60 2.43
CA PRO A 113 -4.65 16.25 3.57
C PRO A 113 -6.14 16.59 3.36
N GLU A 114 -6.52 17.05 2.18
CA GLU A 114 -7.92 17.36 1.86
C GLU A 114 -8.85 16.14 1.86
N PHE A 115 -8.28 14.94 1.78
CA PHE A 115 -9.01 13.67 1.75
C PHE A 115 -8.86 12.86 3.04
N GLN A 116 -8.10 13.34 4.03
CA GLN A 116 -8.01 12.74 5.35
C GLN A 116 -9.34 12.88 6.12
N GLY A 117 -9.51 12.08 7.17
CA GLY A 117 -10.76 12.06 7.96
C GLY A 117 -11.98 11.43 7.27
N LYS A 118 -11.85 11.00 6.01
CA LYS A 118 -12.95 10.42 5.19
C LYS A 118 -12.89 8.88 5.07
N GLY A 119 -12.08 8.23 5.88
CA GLY A 119 -11.93 6.76 5.88
C GLY A 119 -11.01 6.20 4.78
N LEU A 120 -10.41 7.04 3.91
CA LEU A 120 -9.58 6.56 2.80
C LEU A 120 -8.32 5.82 3.27
N GLY A 121 -7.67 6.28 4.36
CA GLY A 121 -6.52 5.59 4.94
C GLY A 121 -6.89 4.18 5.42
N LYS A 122 -8.02 4.03 6.09
CA LYS A 122 -8.56 2.72 6.50
C LYS A 122 -8.82 1.82 5.28
N THR A 123 -9.46 2.38 4.27
CA THR A 123 -9.77 1.65 3.04
C THR A 123 -8.49 1.21 2.32
N LEU A 124 -7.48 2.08 2.21
CA LEU A 124 -6.19 1.80 1.58
C LEU A 124 -5.48 0.62 2.28
N ILE A 125 -5.38 0.66 3.62
CA ILE A 125 -4.76 -0.42 4.39
C ILE A 125 -5.55 -1.73 4.28
N ASN A 126 -6.87 -1.69 4.39
CA ASN A 126 -7.69 -2.88 4.23
C ASN A 126 -7.50 -3.53 2.86
N GLN A 127 -7.43 -2.72 1.80
CA GLN A 127 -7.21 -3.22 0.45
C GLN A 127 -5.83 -3.88 0.30
N ILE A 128 -4.78 -3.29 0.87
CA ILE A 128 -3.43 -3.87 0.77
C ILE A 128 -3.33 -5.17 1.59
N VAL A 129 -3.89 -5.20 2.79
CA VAL A 129 -3.93 -6.40 3.65
C VAL A 129 -4.72 -7.52 2.97
N GLN A 130 -5.91 -7.23 2.42
CA GLN A 130 -6.72 -8.22 1.70
C GLN A 130 -5.96 -8.83 0.51
N GLN A 131 -5.23 -8.00 -0.26
CA GLN A 131 -4.45 -8.50 -1.39
C GLN A 131 -3.28 -9.38 -0.94
N LEU A 132 -2.57 -9.00 0.12
CA LEU A 132 -1.48 -9.80 0.68
C LEU A 132 -2.00 -11.15 1.18
N ARG A 133 -3.11 -11.15 1.92
CA ARG A 133 -3.75 -12.39 2.40
C ARG A 133 -4.29 -13.26 1.27
N TYR A 134 -4.80 -12.66 0.21
CA TYR A 134 -5.20 -13.41 -0.99
C TYR A 134 -4.01 -14.13 -1.65
N CYS A 135 -2.81 -13.59 -1.49
CA CYS A 135 -1.56 -14.22 -1.95
C CYS A 135 -0.97 -15.19 -0.91
N ASP A 136 -1.73 -15.53 0.14
CA ASP A 136 -1.31 -16.44 1.22
C ASP A 136 -0.14 -15.91 2.08
N ILE A 137 0.01 -14.58 2.14
CA ILE A 137 0.99 -13.92 3.00
C ILE A 137 0.28 -13.57 4.31
N ASN A 138 0.75 -14.17 5.41
CA ASN A 138 0.07 -14.09 6.70
C ASN A 138 0.75 -13.16 7.69
N THR A 139 2.07 -13.00 7.62
CA THR A 139 2.81 -12.06 8.47
C THR A 139 2.94 -10.73 7.74
N ILE A 140 2.18 -9.74 8.18
CA ILE A 140 2.16 -8.39 7.58
C ILE A 140 2.63 -7.40 8.62
N THR A 141 3.69 -6.67 8.34
CA THR A 141 4.29 -5.66 9.21
C THR A 141 4.20 -4.26 8.60
N LEU A 142 4.34 -3.27 9.44
CA LEU A 142 4.56 -1.87 9.07
C LEU A 142 5.33 -1.16 10.19
N PHE A 143 5.87 0.02 9.88
CA PHE A 143 6.46 0.91 10.85
C PHE A 143 5.59 2.15 10.95
N ALA A 144 5.16 2.46 12.16
CA ALA A 144 4.22 3.54 12.44
C ALA A 144 4.86 4.63 13.28
N ASP A 145 4.71 5.87 12.86
CA ASP A 145 5.04 7.00 13.72
C ASP A 145 4.12 7.03 14.96
N PRO A 146 4.57 7.54 16.09
CA PRO A 146 3.83 7.51 17.35
C PRO A 146 2.38 7.99 17.24
N GLU A 147 2.15 9.02 16.44
CA GLU A 147 0.85 9.68 16.26
C GLU A 147 -0.18 8.78 15.55
N VAL A 148 0.28 7.84 14.74
CA VAL A 148 -0.61 6.95 13.95
C VAL A 148 -0.69 5.51 14.48
N VAL A 149 0.01 5.17 15.57
CA VAL A 149 -0.03 3.82 16.17
C VAL A 149 -1.46 3.41 16.49
N ASN A 150 -2.24 4.29 17.10
CA ASN A 150 -3.63 4.00 17.48
C ASN A 150 -4.52 3.76 16.25
N PHE A 151 -4.28 4.48 15.15
CA PHE A 151 -4.98 4.23 13.89
C PHE A 151 -4.75 2.80 13.40
N TYR A 152 -3.51 2.32 13.37
CA TYR A 152 -3.21 0.95 12.94
C TYR A 152 -3.75 -0.12 13.90
N LYS A 153 -3.76 0.14 15.21
CA LYS A 153 -4.40 -0.74 16.19
C LYS A 153 -5.90 -0.95 15.89
N THR A 154 -6.61 0.11 15.49
CA THR A 154 -8.04 -0.02 15.09
C THR A 154 -8.25 -0.88 13.85
N LEU A 155 -7.18 -1.12 13.07
CA LEU A 155 -7.20 -1.97 11.88
C LEU A 155 -6.70 -3.40 12.14
N GLY A 156 -6.42 -3.73 13.41
CA GLY A 156 -6.00 -5.07 13.82
C GLY A 156 -4.49 -5.28 13.88
N PHE A 157 -3.69 -4.23 13.72
CA PHE A 157 -2.25 -4.35 13.93
C PHE A 157 -1.92 -4.32 15.43
N THR A 158 -0.99 -5.17 15.85
CA THR A 158 -0.50 -5.25 17.21
C THR A 158 0.90 -4.66 17.28
N ALA A 159 1.12 -3.73 18.19
CA ALA A 159 2.46 -3.22 18.47
C ALA A 159 3.21 -4.22 19.35
N ASP A 160 4.49 -4.43 19.05
CA ASP A 160 5.38 -5.30 19.82
C ASP A 160 4.76 -6.66 20.19
N PRO A 161 4.25 -7.46 19.23
CA PRO A 161 3.63 -8.74 19.56
C PRO A 161 4.62 -9.62 20.32
N ASP A 162 4.18 -10.18 21.45
CA ASP A 162 5.03 -11.04 22.33
C ASP A 162 6.34 -10.37 22.77
N GLY A 163 6.38 -9.04 22.81
CA GLY A 163 7.55 -8.26 23.18
C GLY A 163 8.65 -8.16 22.11
N VAL A 164 8.40 -8.65 20.90
CA VAL A 164 9.34 -8.55 19.78
C VAL A 164 9.47 -7.09 19.34
N LYS A 165 10.72 -6.60 19.23
CA LYS A 165 11.06 -5.23 18.87
C LYS A 165 11.64 -5.15 17.48
N GLY A 166 11.18 -4.16 16.68
CA GLY A 166 11.86 -3.77 15.46
C GLY A 166 13.22 -3.11 15.80
N MET A 167 14.27 -3.53 15.12
CA MET A 167 15.61 -2.95 15.28
C MET A 167 16.08 -2.39 13.95
N PHE A 168 16.71 -1.21 13.97
CA PHE A 168 17.16 -0.49 12.80
C PHE A 168 18.67 -0.32 12.81
N TRP A 169 19.29 -0.57 11.68
CA TRP A 169 20.69 -0.27 11.46
C TRP A 169 20.83 0.88 10.46
N TYR A 170 21.62 1.88 10.84
CA TYR A 170 21.95 3.02 9.98
C TYR A 170 23.48 3.11 9.82
N PRO A 171 23.98 3.48 8.61
CA PRO A 171 25.41 3.75 8.43
C PRO A 171 25.81 4.94 9.31
N ARG A 172 26.95 4.81 9.97
CA ARG A 172 27.57 5.86 10.77
C ARG A 172 28.36 6.82 9.91
#